data_56bbd42f9d567613687c8011b365c654
#
_entry.id   56bbd42f9d567613687c8011b365c654
#
_cell.length_a   1.000
_cell.length_b   1.000
_cell.length_c   1.000
_cell.angle_alpha   90.00
_cell.angle_beta   90.00
_cell.angle_gamma   90.00
#
_symmetry.space_group_name_H-M   'P 1'
#
loop_
_entity.id
_entity.type
_entity.pdbx_description
1 polymer ?
#
loop_
_entity_poly.entity_id
_entity_poly.type
_entity_poly.pdbx_seq_one_letter_code
_entity_poly.pdbx_strand_id
1 'polypeptide(L)'
;MQRWLVHLLTRYSDAYASNQFRALQQFFRWLAEEEQIPDPMTRLRAPKVSEKLVPVFTSEELSALEKTCQGRSFAQRRDAAIIAVLTATGIRAGELAGIRYDAGDPRRSDVDLWRREITVRGKGGRPRVVRIGH
;
A
#
# COMPACT_ATOMS: atom_id res chain seq x y z
N MET A 1 17.17 -26.62 -4.21
CA MET A 1 15.94 -25.79 -4.04
C MET A 1 15.14 -26.12 -2.78
N GLN A 2 14.75 -27.38 -2.53
CA GLN A 2 13.98 -27.74 -1.30
C GLN A 2 14.69 -27.33 0.00
N ARG A 3 16.01 -27.59 0.14
CA ARG A 3 16.80 -27.21 1.33
C ARG A 3 16.80 -25.69 1.57
N TRP A 4 16.85 -24.91 0.52
CA TRP A 4 16.76 -23.45 0.60
C TRP A 4 15.36 -23.00 1.09
N LEU A 5 14.27 -23.61 0.58
CA LEU A 5 12.94 -23.28 0.99
C LEU A 5 12.69 -23.61 2.48
N VAL A 6 13.20 -24.77 2.95
CA VAL A 6 13.16 -25.16 4.37
C VAL A 6 13.92 -24.12 5.21
N HIS A 7 15.11 -23.70 4.77
CA HIS A 7 15.88 -22.65 5.46
C HIS A 7 15.10 -21.32 5.56
N LEU A 8 14.41 -20.92 4.51
CA LEU A 8 13.59 -19.70 4.56
C LEU A 8 12.44 -19.82 5.56
N LEU A 9 11.75 -20.96 5.57
CA LEU A 9 10.61 -21.19 6.47
C LEU A 9 11.01 -21.31 7.93
N THR A 10 12.25 -21.73 8.23
CA THR A 10 12.75 -21.77 9.61
C THR A 10 13.22 -20.42 10.13
N ARG A 11 13.59 -19.48 9.26
CA ARG A 11 14.22 -18.20 9.65
C ARG A 11 13.34 -16.99 9.42
N TYR A 12 12.38 -17.07 8.51
CA TYR A 12 11.54 -15.94 8.09
C TYR A 12 10.06 -16.32 8.13
N SER A 13 9.20 -15.33 7.97
CA SER A 13 7.75 -15.54 7.88
C SER A 13 7.38 -16.31 6.59
N ASP A 14 6.27 -17.06 6.67
CA ASP A 14 5.67 -17.75 5.52
C ASP A 14 5.37 -16.79 4.35
N ALA A 15 4.92 -15.57 4.64
CA ALA A 15 4.71 -14.54 3.60
C ALA A 15 6.01 -14.14 2.90
N TYR A 16 7.10 -13.94 3.66
CA TYR A 16 8.41 -13.66 3.07
C TYR A 16 8.91 -14.84 2.24
N ALA A 17 8.86 -16.06 2.78
CA ALA A 17 9.26 -17.26 2.08
C ALA A 17 8.46 -17.47 0.77
N SER A 18 7.15 -17.20 0.80
CA SER A 18 6.27 -17.25 -0.38
C SER A 18 6.65 -16.21 -1.43
N ASN A 19 6.99 -14.99 -1.03
CA ASN A 19 7.43 -13.94 -1.96
C ASN A 19 8.76 -14.31 -2.63
N GLN A 20 9.73 -14.80 -1.86
CA GLN A 20 11.01 -15.26 -2.40
C GLN A 20 10.83 -16.45 -3.35
N PHE A 21 9.94 -17.39 -3.00
CA PHE A 21 9.60 -18.51 -3.86
C PHE A 21 9.05 -18.03 -5.20
N ARG A 22 8.09 -17.11 -5.20
CA ARG A 22 7.49 -16.56 -6.43
C ARG A 22 8.51 -15.83 -7.31
N ALA A 23 9.41 -15.05 -6.69
CA ALA A 23 10.47 -14.37 -7.42
C ALA A 23 11.39 -15.35 -8.15
N LEU A 24 11.85 -16.40 -7.44
CA LEU A 24 12.68 -17.43 -8.04
C LEU A 24 11.92 -18.26 -9.08
N GLN A 25 10.66 -18.56 -8.87
CA GLN A 25 9.84 -19.27 -9.84
C GLN A 25 9.74 -18.51 -11.17
N GLN A 26 9.55 -17.18 -11.13
CA GLN A 26 9.56 -16.38 -12.35
C GLN A 26 10.94 -16.37 -13.03
N PHE A 27 11.99 -16.23 -12.26
CA PHE A 27 13.36 -16.26 -12.78
C PHE A 27 13.69 -17.60 -13.47
N PHE A 28 13.41 -18.73 -12.81
CA PHE A 28 13.73 -20.04 -13.37
C PHE A 28 12.83 -20.42 -14.55
N ARG A 29 11.59 -19.94 -14.57
CA ARG A 29 10.73 -20.10 -15.74
C ARG A 29 11.31 -19.37 -16.94
N TRP A 30 11.69 -18.10 -16.76
CA TRP A 30 12.34 -17.33 -17.82
C TRP A 30 13.64 -17.99 -18.28
N LEU A 31 14.52 -18.41 -17.35
CA LEU A 31 15.78 -19.07 -17.67
C LEU A 31 15.55 -20.39 -18.43
N ALA A 32 14.56 -21.18 -18.03
CA ALA A 32 14.24 -22.44 -18.69
C ALA A 32 13.75 -22.23 -20.14
N GLU A 33 12.98 -21.17 -20.38
CA GLU A 33 12.52 -20.77 -21.72
C GLU A 33 13.69 -20.27 -22.57
N GLU A 34 14.58 -19.42 -22.02
CA GLU A 34 15.70 -18.82 -22.73
C GLU A 34 16.77 -19.84 -23.09
N GLU A 35 17.16 -20.69 -22.13
CA GLU A 35 18.25 -21.66 -22.29
C GLU A 35 17.76 -23.05 -22.73
N GLN A 36 16.46 -23.23 -22.97
CA GLN A 36 15.83 -24.51 -23.37
C GLN A 36 16.18 -25.68 -22.42
N ILE A 37 16.23 -25.39 -21.11
CA ILE A 37 16.54 -26.35 -20.05
C ILE A 37 15.30 -26.64 -19.18
N PRO A 38 15.23 -27.77 -18.48
CA PRO A 38 14.12 -28.04 -17.56
C PRO A 38 14.06 -27.04 -16.40
N ASP A 39 12.87 -26.50 -16.11
CA ASP A 39 12.66 -25.61 -14.96
C ASP A 39 12.77 -26.40 -13.65
N PRO A 40 13.77 -26.09 -12.79
CA PRO A 40 14.01 -26.79 -11.53
C PRO A 40 12.92 -26.52 -10.48
N MET A 41 12.02 -25.55 -10.71
CA MET A 41 10.93 -25.19 -9.80
C MET A 41 9.62 -25.92 -10.11
N THR A 42 9.50 -26.61 -11.23
CA THR A 42 8.25 -27.23 -11.71
C THR A 42 7.58 -28.16 -10.68
N ARG A 43 8.38 -28.87 -9.89
CA ARG A 43 7.90 -29.85 -8.89
C ARG A 43 7.75 -29.26 -7.48
N LEU A 44 8.09 -27.98 -7.30
CA LEU A 44 8.01 -27.30 -6.00
C LEU A 44 6.65 -26.60 -5.85
N ARG A 45 6.13 -26.66 -4.64
CA ARG A 45 4.91 -25.91 -4.29
C ARG A 45 5.26 -24.69 -3.47
N ALA A 46 4.58 -23.59 -3.75
CA ALA A 46 4.71 -22.38 -2.95
C ALA A 46 4.30 -22.65 -1.49
N PRO A 47 5.01 -22.06 -0.50
CA PRO A 47 4.58 -22.10 0.89
C PRO A 47 3.15 -21.56 1.04
N LYS A 48 2.35 -22.24 1.87
CA LYS A 48 1.06 -21.67 2.30
C LYS A 48 1.34 -20.46 3.20
N VAL A 49 0.65 -19.38 2.93
CA VAL A 49 0.70 -18.18 3.77
C VAL A 49 -0.54 -18.18 4.63
N SER A 50 -0.35 -18.11 5.95
CA SER A 50 -1.45 -18.01 6.90
C SER A 50 -2.13 -16.63 6.73
N GLU A 51 -3.45 -16.63 6.62
CA GLU A 51 -4.21 -15.37 6.67
C GLU A 51 -4.07 -14.77 8.08
N LYS A 52 -3.51 -13.57 8.12
CA LYS A 52 -3.48 -12.78 9.35
C LYS A 52 -4.59 -11.74 9.27
N LEU A 53 -5.46 -11.76 10.25
CA LEU A 53 -6.42 -10.67 10.42
C LEU A 53 -5.64 -9.38 10.65
N VAL A 54 -5.86 -8.41 9.77
CA VAL A 54 -5.30 -7.07 9.96
C VAL A 54 -6.18 -6.34 10.95
N PRO A 55 -5.64 -5.82 12.08
CA PRO A 55 -6.41 -5.03 13.00
C PRO A 55 -7.01 -3.81 12.29
N VAL A 56 -8.28 -3.55 12.51
CA VAL A 56 -8.99 -2.39 11.98
C VAL A 56 -9.33 -1.48 13.16
N PHE A 57 -9.12 -0.19 13.03
CA PHE A 57 -9.50 0.78 14.05
C PHE A 57 -11.01 0.80 14.23
N THR A 58 -11.45 0.84 15.48
CA THR A 58 -12.86 1.09 15.82
C THR A 58 -13.20 2.57 15.61
N SER A 59 -14.50 2.88 15.55
CA SER A 59 -14.95 4.28 15.44
C SER A 59 -14.50 5.12 16.64
N GLU A 60 -14.45 4.52 17.83
CA GLU A 60 -14.00 5.15 19.07
C GLU A 60 -12.51 5.48 19.02
N GLU A 61 -11.69 4.56 18.51
CA GLU A 61 -10.24 4.76 18.34
C GLU A 61 -9.95 5.84 17.30
N LEU A 62 -10.68 5.87 16.19
CA LEU A 62 -10.56 6.93 15.19
C LEU A 62 -10.95 8.29 15.76
N SER A 63 -12.06 8.37 16.49
CA SER A 63 -12.49 9.60 17.16
C SER A 63 -11.49 10.06 18.21
N ALA A 64 -10.87 9.13 18.96
CA ALA A 64 -9.83 9.46 19.91
C ALA A 64 -8.57 10.00 19.20
N LEU A 65 -8.19 9.41 18.09
CA LEU A 65 -7.07 9.87 17.27
C LEU A 65 -7.31 11.28 16.71
N GLU A 66 -8.48 11.56 16.17
CA GLU A 66 -8.87 12.90 15.68
C GLU A 66 -8.80 13.96 16.78
N LYS A 67 -9.23 13.63 18.00
CA LYS A 67 -9.14 14.55 19.16
C LYS A 67 -7.71 14.94 19.51
N THR A 68 -6.72 14.08 19.26
CA THR A 68 -5.31 14.42 19.54
C THR A 68 -4.78 15.52 18.63
N CYS A 69 -5.41 15.72 17.48
CA CYS A 69 -5.00 16.71 16.46
C CYS A 69 -5.77 18.03 16.56
N GLN A 70 -6.59 18.22 17.60
CA GLN A 70 -7.35 19.45 17.81
C GLN A 70 -6.41 20.57 18.29
N GLY A 71 -6.16 21.55 17.42
CA GLY A 71 -5.33 22.70 17.79
C GLY A 71 -5.15 23.68 16.64
N ARG A 72 -4.49 24.82 16.95
CA ARG A 72 -4.30 25.92 16.00
C ARG A 72 -2.93 25.93 15.32
N SER A 73 -1.98 25.12 15.78
CA SER A 73 -0.66 25.05 15.17
C SER A 73 -0.73 24.41 13.77
N PHE A 74 0.23 24.75 12.93
CA PHE A 74 0.33 24.16 11.59
C PHE A 74 0.40 22.61 11.66
N ALA A 75 1.21 22.07 12.57
CA ALA A 75 1.37 20.63 12.71
C ALA A 75 0.03 19.95 13.05
N GLN A 76 -0.72 20.47 14.02
CA GLN A 76 -2.00 19.91 14.40
C GLN A 76 -3.04 19.96 13.27
N ARG A 77 -3.10 21.09 12.54
CA ARG A 77 -4.01 21.20 11.38
C ARG A 77 -3.61 20.27 10.25
N ARG A 78 -2.33 20.12 9.97
CA ARG A 78 -1.82 19.17 8.98
C ARG A 78 -2.18 17.76 9.36
N ASP A 79 -1.92 17.37 10.61
CA ASP A 79 -2.15 16.00 11.09
C ASP A 79 -3.65 15.68 11.10
N ALA A 80 -4.50 16.62 11.51
CA ALA A 80 -5.95 16.50 11.40
C ALA A 80 -6.42 16.29 9.94
N ALA A 81 -5.87 17.05 9.00
CA ALA A 81 -6.20 16.90 7.58
C ALA A 81 -5.75 15.55 7.02
N ILE A 82 -4.56 15.08 7.41
CA ILE A 82 -4.05 13.75 7.03
C ILE A 82 -4.99 12.66 7.51
N ILE A 83 -5.36 12.67 8.80
CA ILE A 83 -6.26 11.66 9.38
C ILE A 83 -7.62 11.71 8.69
N ALA A 84 -8.21 12.88 8.53
CA ALA A 84 -9.51 13.06 7.88
C ALA A 84 -9.52 12.52 6.44
N VAL A 85 -8.48 12.82 5.65
CA VAL A 85 -8.37 12.33 4.27
C VAL A 85 -8.21 10.81 4.24
N LEU A 86 -7.35 10.23 5.08
CA LEU A 86 -7.15 8.78 5.13
C LEU A 86 -8.42 8.05 5.57
N THR A 87 -9.10 8.55 6.59
CA THR A 87 -10.33 7.97 7.11
C THR A 87 -11.48 8.03 6.09
N ALA A 88 -11.63 9.18 5.42
CA ALA A 88 -12.71 9.38 4.46
C ALA A 88 -12.50 8.62 3.14
N THR A 89 -11.25 8.38 2.72
CA THR A 89 -10.97 7.92 1.34
C THR A 89 -10.30 6.57 1.26
N GLY A 90 -9.63 6.12 2.31
CA GLY A 90 -8.82 4.90 2.32
C GLY A 90 -7.65 4.90 1.32
N ILE A 91 -7.16 6.07 0.90
CA ILE A 91 -6.00 6.16 -0.01
C ILE A 91 -4.73 5.66 0.66
N ARG A 92 -3.75 5.25 -0.13
CA ARG A 92 -2.46 4.81 0.39
C ARG A 92 -1.63 5.99 0.89
N ALA A 93 -0.79 5.75 1.91
CA ALA A 93 0.11 6.78 2.44
C ALA A 93 0.99 7.43 1.36
N GLY A 94 1.49 6.66 0.38
CA GLY A 94 2.26 7.20 -0.74
C GLY A 94 1.41 8.05 -1.70
N GLU A 95 0.13 7.74 -1.87
CA GLU A 95 -0.79 8.56 -2.66
C GLU A 95 -1.09 9.87 -1.95
N LEU A 96 -1.29 9.84 -0.62
CA LEU A 96 -1.46 11.03 0.21
C LEU A 96 -0.23 11.95 0.13
N ALA A 97 0.98 11.40 0.28
CA ALA A 97 2.23 12.15 0.22
C ALA A 97 2.47 12.81 -1.16
N GLY A 98 1.86 12.26 -2.22
CA GLY A 98 1.95 12.79 -3.57
C GLY A 98 0.92 13.88 -3.92
N ILE A 99 -0.02 14.20 -3.02
CA ILE A 99 -1.04 15.24 -3.25
C ILE A 99 -0.39 16.61 -3.26
N ARG A 100 -0.71 17.39 -4.26
CA ARG A 100 -0.30 18.80 -4.39
C ARG A 100 -1.50 19.69 -4.14
N TYR A 101 -1.28 20.76 -3.40
CA TYR A 101 -2.29 21.79 -3.19
C TYR A 101 -1.69 23.17 -3.43
N ASP A 102 -2.30 23.91 -4.33
CA ASP A 102 -1.96 25.29 -4.62
C ASP A 102 -3.25 26.12 -4.55
N ALA A 103 -3.36 26.97 -3.52
CA ALA A 103 -4.55 27.79 -3.31
C ALA A 103 -4.70 28.90 -4.37
N GLY A 104 -3.60 29.32 -5.03
CA GLY A 104 -3.57 30.37 -6.04
C GLY A 104 -3.80 29.88 -7.47
N ASP A 105 -3.56 28.59 -7.73
CA ASP A 105 -3.74 28.02 -9.07
C ASP A 105 -4.41 26.63 -9.02
N PRO A 106 -5.71 26.55 -9.28
CA PRO A 106 -6.43 25.29 -9.29
C PRO A 106 -5.88 24.25 -10.28
N ARG A 107 -5.18 24.67 -11.34
CA ARG A 107 -4.58 23.76 -12.34
C ARG A 107 -3.38 23.01 -11.78
N ARG A 108 -2.77 23.53 -10.73
CA ARG A 108 -1.62 22.95 -10.02
C ARG A 108 -2.03 22.20 -8.76
N SER A 109 -3.31 22.22 -8.45
CA SER A 109 -3.89 21.58 -7.27
C SER A 109 -4.51 20.22 -7.63
N ASP A 110 -4.20 19.20 -6.84
CA ASP A 110 -4.88 17.89 -6.90
C ASP A 110 -6.16 17.89 -6.04
N VAL A 111 -6.42 18.96 -5.28
CA VAL A 111 -7.56 19.10 -4.36
C VAL A 111 -8.54 20.13 -4.91
N ASP A 112 -9.77 19.70 -5.14
CA ASP A 112 -10.91 20.53 -5.45
C ASP A 112 -11.82 20.63 -4.23
N LEU A 113 -11.71 21.73 -3.49
CA LEU A 113 -12.52 21.96 -2.28
C LEU A 113 -13.99 22.19 -2.59
N TRP A 114 -14.30 22.72 -3.78
CA TRP A 114 -15.68 22.97 -4.18
C TRP A 114 -16.42 21.67 -4.48
N ARG A 115 -15.79 20.78 -5.24
CA ARG A 115 -16.33 19.46 -5.56
C ARG A 115 -16.10 18.44 -4.45
N ARG A 116 -15.28 18.78 -3.47
CA ARG A 116 -14.83 17.86 -2.41
C ARG A 116 -14.17 16.62 -2.99
N GLU A 117 -13.26 16.83 -3.93
CA GLU A 117 -12.58 15.79 -4.66
C GLU A 117 -11.07 15.94 -4.55
N ILE A 118 -10.37 14.82 -4.51
CA ILE A 118 -8.90 14.77 -4.59
C ILE A 118 -8.52 13.84 -5.72
N THR A 119 -7.63 14.32 -6.60
CA THR A 119 -6.99 13.49 -7.61
C THR A 119 -5.76 12.84 -7.04
N VAL A 120 -5.76 11.52 -6.91
CA VAL A 120 -4.61 10.74 -6.43
C VAL A 120 -3.99 9.93 -7.55
N ARG A 121 -2.66 9.71 -7.47
CA ARG A 121 -1.92 8.95 -8.48
C ARG A 121 -1.45 7.63 -7.86
N GLY A 122 -2.01 6.53 -8.36
CA GLY A 122 -1.68 5.18 -7.91
C GLY A 122 -0.42 4.60 -8.55
N LYS A 123 -0.21 3.31 -8.34
CA LYS A 123 0.89 2.55 -8.95
C LYS A 123 0.83 2.69 -10.48
N GLY A 124 1.96 3.05 -11.10
CA GLY A 124 2.05 3.31 -12.54
C GLY A 124 1.53 4.69 -12.98
N GLY A 125 1.35 5.64 -12.04
CA GLY A 125 0.99 7.03 -12.35
C GLY A 125 -0.45 7.25 -12.81
N ARG A 126 -1.32 6.23 -12.76
CA ARG A 126 -2.72 6.35 -13.18
C ARG A 126 -3.50 7.20 -12.18
N PRO A 127 -4.07 8.34 -12.62
CA PRO A 127 -4.87 9.19 -11.75
C PRO A 127 -6.25 8.56 -11.50
N ARG A 128 -6.77 8.76 -10.30
CA ARG A 128 -8.18 8.54 -9.97
C ARG A 128 -8.65 9.63 -9.03
N VAL A 129 -9.94 9.92 -9.08
CA VAL A 129 -10.59 10.89 -8.21
C VAL A 129 -11.20 10.16 -7.02
N VAL A 130 -11.00 10.67 -5.82
CA VAL A 130 -11.65 10.24 -4.58
C VAL A 130 -12.43 11.41 -3.97
N ARG A 131 -13.56 11.12 -3.35
CA ARG A 131 -14.39 12.15 -2.68
C ARG A 131 -14.04 12.21 -1.21
N ILE A 132 -14.01 13.42 -0.66
CA ILE A 132 -13.78 13.70 0.75
C ILE A 132 -15.09 14.17 1.40
N GLY A 133 -15.59 13.32 2.31
CA GLY A 133 -16.71 13.63 3.18
C GLY A 133 -18.05 13.81 2.49
N HIS A 134 -19.04 13.73 3.34
CA HIS A 134 -20.39 14.25 3.10
C HIS A 134 -20.54 15.64 3.70
#